data_5209f05e6f87c8fe21c14d9eeda751f2
#
_entry.id   5209f05e6f87c8fe21c14d9eeda751f2
#
_cell.length_a   1.000
_cell.length_b   1.000
_cell.length_c   1.000
_cell.angle_alpha   90.00
_cell.angle_beta   90.00
_cell.angle_gamma   90.00
#
_symmetry.space_group_name_H-M   'P 1'
#
loop_
_entity.id
_entity.type
_entity.pdbx_description
1 polymer ?
#
loop_
_entity_poly.entity_id
_entity_poly.type
_entity_poly.pdbx_seq_one_letter_code
_entity_poly.pdbx_strand_id
1 'polypeptide(L)'
;MKIYFSCSLTGGRADEKIYGVIVDDLLAQGHEVLTAHLARPEVMAEEQRISPREVYERDIQWLKEADALIAEVSTPSHGVGYEIAFVLLQGKPALCCYRAGARVSKMITGNNLPNLTVRAYGDEGEALKVVQQFLESSSQPPPGQTRSLD
;
A
#
# COMPACT_ATOMS: atom_id res chain seq x y z
N MET A 1 -0.20 -4.61 12.95
CA MET A 1 0.86 -4.56 11.92
C MET A 1 1.19 -3.10 11.62
N LYS A 2 2.44 -2.84 11.23
CA LYS A 2 2.85 -1.57 10.63
C LYS A 2 2.60 -1.62 9.13
N ILE A 3 1.75 -0.75 8.62
CA ILE A 3 1.34 -0.71 7.21
C ILE A 3 1.92 0.55 6.56
N TYR A 4 2.55 0.39 5.40
CA TYR A 4 2.84 1.49 4.50
C TYR A 4 1.70 1.59 3.49
N PHE A 5 0.87 2.64 3.58
CA PHE A 5 -0.15 2.93 2.57
C PHE A 5 0.45 3.82 1.50
N SER A 6 0.35 3.40 0.25
CA SER A 6 0.91 4.08 -0.91
C SER A 6 -0.20 4.52 -1.87
N CYS A 7 -0.17 5.78 -2.29
CA CYS A 7 -1.15 6.34 -3.21
C CYS A 7 -0.53 7.47 -4.06
N SER A 8 -1.18 7.80 -5.17
CA SER A 8 -0.71 8.88 -6.04
C SER A 8 -0.85 10.25 -5.36
N LEU A 9 0.22 11.04 -5.38
CA LEU A 9 0.23 12.46 -5.01
C LEU A 9 0.42 13.33 -6.25
N THR A 10 1.61 13.28 -6.85
CA THR A 10 1.99 14.13 -8.00
C THR A 10 1.34 13.70 -9.30
N GLY A 11 0.91 12.46 -9.43
CA GLY A 11 0.17 11.93 -10.60
C GLY A 11 -1.31 12.33 -10.63
N GLY A 12 -1.81 12.95 -9.55
CA GLY A 12 -3.21 13.32 -9.34
C GLY A 12 -3.84 12.60 -8.17
N ARG A 13 -4.94 13.14 -7.66
CA ARG A 13 -5.66 12.64 -6.47
C ARG A 13 -7.13 12.34 -6.78
N ALA A 14 -7.41 11.81 -7.98
CA ALA A 14 -8.77 11.48 -8.39
C ALA A 14 -9.47 10.48 -7.46
N ASP A 15 -8.70 9.63 -6.81
CA ASP A 15 -9.18 8.55 -5.94
C ASP A 15 -8.97 8.89 -4.44
N GLU A 16 -8.79 10.17 -4.07
CA GLU A 16 -8.52 10.63 -2.69
C GLU A 16 -9.53 10.13 -1.67
N LYS A 17 -10.82 10.06 -2.05
CA LYS A 17 -11.87 9.57 -1.15
C LYS A 17 -11.60 8.13 -0.70
N ILE A 18 -11.23 7.25 -1.62
CA ILE A 18 -10.94 5.85 -1.29
C ILE A 18 -9.66 5.71 -0.46
N TYR A 19 -8.68 6.60 -0.65
CA TYR A 19 -7.48 6.62 0.21
C TYR A 19 -7.85 6.83 1.68
N GLY A 20 -8.73 7.82 1.95
CA GLY A 20 -9.25 8.09 3.29
C GLY A 20 -9.99 6.90 3.87
N VAL A 21 -10.91 6.30 3.10
CA VAL A 21 -11.70 5.14 3.51
C VAL A 21 -10.80 3.96 3.91
N ILE A 22 -9.80 3.63 3.11
CA ILE A 22 -8.87 2.52 3.40
C ILE A 22 -8.04 2.81 4.66
N VAL A 23 -7.47 4.01 4.76
CA VAL A 23 -6.61 4.37 5.90
C VAL A 23 -7.40 4.43 7.20
N ASP A 24 -8.61 5.01 7.18
CA ASP A 24 -9.46 5.09 8.37
C ASP A 24 -9.89 3.70 8.87
N ASP A 25 -10.20 2.78 7.96
CA ASP A 25 -10.52 1.39 8.29
C ASP A 25 -9.31 0.65 8.91
N LEU A 26 -8.11 0.80 8.33
CA LEU A 26 -6.88 0.23 8.87
C LEU A 26 -6.58 0.72 10.29
N LEU A 27 -6.74 2.02 10.54
CA LEU A 27 -6.56 2.62 11.86
C LEU A 27 -7.63 2.12 12.84
N ALA A 28 -8.90 2.01 12.42
CA ALA A 28 -9.99 1.49 13.24
C ALA A 28 -9.78 0.02 13.65
N GLN A 29 -9.11 -0.76 12.81
CA GLN A 29 -8.71 -2.14 13.11
C GLN A 29 -7.47 -2.24 14.01
N GLY A 30 -6.87 -1.13 14.43
CA GLY A 30 -5.71 -1.09 15.31
C GLY A 30 -4.37 -1.28 14.61
N HIS A 31 -4.30 -1.12 13.30
CA HIS A 31 -3.03 -1.09 12.58
C HIS A 31 -2.35 0.28 12.72
N GLU A 32 -1.02 0.27 12.72
CA GLU A 32 -0.22 1.49 12.61
C GLU A 32 0.02 1.79 11.13
N VAL A 33 -0.54 2.89 10.62
CA VAL A 33 -0.36 3.31 9.22
C VAL A 33 0.69 4.41 9.19
N LEU A 34 1.93 4.07 8.81
CA LEU A 34 3.10 4.96 8.85
C LEU A 34 2.92 6.21 7.98
N THR A 35 2.17 6.07 6.90
CA THR A 35 1.90 7.08 5.89
C THR A 35 0.47 7.61 5.94
N ALA A 36 -0.22 7.54 7.08
CA ALA A 36 -1.63 7.92 7.20
C ALA A 36 -1.94 9.34 6.69
N HIS A 37 -0.99 10.27 6.81
CA HIS A 37 -1.10 11.65 6.32
C HIS A 37 -1.27 11.74 4.80
N LEU A 38 -0.75 10.76 4.02
CA LEU A 38 -0.86 10.75 2.56
C LEU A 38 -2.30 10.62 2.06
N ALA A 39 -3.20 10.05 2.89
CA ALA A 39 -4.62 9.93 2.59
C ALA A 39 -5.43 11.20 2.91
N ARG A 40 -4.80 12.23 3.47
CA ARG A 40 -5.47 13.46 3.92
C ARG A 40 -5.46 14.55 2.85
N PRO A 41 -6.48 15.43 2.82
CA PRO A 41 -6.55 16.54 1.85
C PRO A 41 -5.37 17.51 1.96
N GLU A 42 -4.84 17.70 3.17
CA GLU A 42 -3.79 18.67 3.49
C GLU A 42 -2.39 18.23 3.03
N VAL A 43 -2.21 16.98 2.63
CA VAL A 43 -0.91 16.38 2.32
C VAL A 43 -0.08 17.20 1.31
N MET A 44 -0.73 17.75 0.29
CA MET A 44 -0.02 18.50 -0.74
C MET A 44 0.65 19.78 -0.20
N ALA A 45 0.01 20.44 0.77
CA ALA A 45 0.59 21.62 1.42
C ALA A 45 1.73 21.26 2.37
N GLU A 46 1.67 20.09 2.99
CA GLU A 46 2.71 19.58 3.87
C GLU A 46 3.93 19.11 3.07
N GLU A 47 3.73 18.30 2.05
CA GLU A 47 4.80 17.76 1.20
C GLU A 47 5.58 18.86 0.47
N GLN A 48 4.95 19.97 0.09
CA GLN A 48 5.63 21.12 -0.53
C GLN A 48 6.64 21.82 0.39
N ARG A 49 6.54 21.63 1.70
CA ARG A 49 7.45 22.26 2.68
C ARG A 49 8.68 21.39 2.97
N ILE A 50 8.69 20.16 2.52
CA ILE A 50 9.74 19.19 2.78
C ILE A 50 10.60 19.04 1.53
N SER A 51 11.92 18.98 1.68
CA SER A 51 12.80 18.78 0.55
C SER A 51 12.64 17.38 -0.06
N PRO A 52 12.93 17.19 -1.37
CA PRO A 52 12.87 15.86 -2.00
C PRO A 52 13.74 14.82 -1.30
N ARG A 53 14.87 15.23 -0.73
CA ARG A 53 15.77 14.34 0.01
C ARG A 53 15.15 13.88 1.31
N GLU A 54 14.55 14.77 2.07
CA GLU A 54 13.88 14.44 3.34
C GLU A 54 12.70 13.50 3.12
N VAL A 55 11.88 13.75 2.06
CA VAL A 55 10.79 12.83 1.67
C VAL A 55 11.36 11.44 1.38
N TYR A 56 12.39 11.34 0.55
CA TYR A 56 13.01 10.07 0.21
C TYR A 56 13.55 9.32 1.43
N GLU A 57 14.32 9.99 2.28
CA GLU A 57 14.94 9.38 3.47
C GLU A 57 13.85 8.89 4.45
N ARG A 58 12.82 9.70 4.68
CA ARG A 58 11.66 9.36 5.51
C ARG A 58 10.91 8.15 4.98
N ASP A 59 10.54 8.16 3.69
CA ASP A 59 9.71 7.12 3.09
C ASP A 59 10.46 5.79 2.99
N ILE A 60 11.76 5.82 2.66
CA ILE A 60 12.60 4.62 2.69
C ILE A 60 12.70 4.04 4.11
N GLN A 61 12.79 4.89 5.13
CA GLN A 61 12.80 4.41 6.51
C GLN A 61 11.48 3.71 6.86
N TRP A 62 10.36 4.31 6.54
CA TRP A 62 9.04 3.71 6.76
C TRP A 62 8.81 2.41 5.98
N LEU A 63 9.26 2.34 4.72
CA LEU A 63 9.20 1.11 3.93
C LEU A 63 10.02 -0.04 4.57
N LYS A 64 11.16 0.29 5.19
CA LYS A 64 11.95 -0.69 5.96
C LYS A 64 11.26 -1.15 7.23
N GLU A 65 10.53 -0.26 7.91
CA GLU A 65 9.83 -0.57 9.16
C GLU A 65 8.49 -1.27 8.94
N ALA A 66 7.85 -1.07 7.79
CA ALA A 66 6.56 -1.65 7.49
C ALA A 66 6.61 -3.19 7.44
N ASP A 67 5.56 -3.83 7.94
CA ASP A 67 5.33 -5.26 7.80
C ASP A 67 4.75 -5.62 6.44
N ALA A 68 3.95 -4.71 5.87
CA ALA A 68 3.28 -4.86 4.57
C ALA A 68 3.06 -3.51 3.88
N LEU A 69 2.91 -3.55 2.55
CA LEU A 69 2.51 -2.40 1.75
C LEU A 69 1.11 -2.60 1.19
N ILE A 70 0.29 -1.57 1.25
CA ILE A 70 -1.01 -1.48 0.55
C ILE A 70 -0.95 -0.27 -0.37
N ALA A 71 -0.99 -0.51 -1.68
CA ALA A 71 -0.93 0.52 -2.71
C ALA A 71 -2.26 0.63 -3.47
N GLU A 72 -2.83 1.82 -3.50
CA GLU A 72 -3.93 2.13 -4.42
C GLU A 72 -3.33 2.65 -5.74
N VAL A 73 -3.50 1.90 -6.82
CA VAL A 73 -2.78 2.09 -8.08
C VAL A 73 -3.67 2.48 -9.27
N SER A 74 -4.88 2.98 -9.02
CA SER A 74 -5.79 3.47 -10.10
C SER A 74 -5.21 4.64 -10.86
N THR A 75 -4.53 5.54 -10.16
CA THR A 75 -3.83 6.68 -10.74
C THR A 75 -2.32 6.37 -10.84
N PRO A 76 -1.70 6.42 -12.04
CA PRO A 76 -0.28 6.17 -12.21
C PRO A 76 0.60 7.14 -11.40
N SER A 77 1.62 6.59 -10.73
CA SER A 77 2.60 7.36 -9.96
C SER A 77 3.97 6.69 -10.00
N HIS A 78 5.02 7.48 -10.27
CA HIS A 78 6.40 7.02 -10.24
C HIS A 78 6.81 6.56 -8.83
N GLY A 79 6.44 7.33 -7.80
CA GLY A 79 6.75 7.03 -6.39
C GLY A 79 6.13 5.72 -5.96
N VAL A 80 4.83 5.53 -6.22
CA VAL A 80 4.11 4.30 -5.89
C VAL A 80 4.76 3.07 -6.54
N GLY A 81 5.15 3.16 -7.82
CA GLY A 81 5.84 2.07 -8.51
C GLY A 81 7.20 1.73 -7.88
N TYR A 82 7.96 2.76 -7.45
CA TYR A 82 9.22 2.58 -6.74
C TYR A 82 9.04 1.88 -5.39
N GLU A 83 8.06 2.31 -4.60
CA GLU A 83 7.74 1.78 -3.27
C GLU A 83 7.31 0.31 -3.35
N ILE A 84 6.45 -0.04 -4.32
CA ILE A 84 6.04 -1.41 -4.58
C ILE A 84 7.26 -2.29 -4.87
N ALA A 85 8.13 -1.88 -5.80
CA ALA A 85 9.33 -2.64 -6.16
C ALA A 85 10.27 -2.81 -4.96
N PHE A 86 10.46 -1.75 -4.17
CA PHE A 86 11.32 -1.76 -2.99
C PHE A 86 10.86 -2.79 -1.94
N VAL A 87 9.55 -2.82 -1.63
CA VAL A 87 8.97 -3.75 -0.66
C VAL A 87 9.02 -5.20 -1.15
N LEU A 88 8.69 -5.42 -2.42
CA LEU A 88 8.74 -6.77 -3.02
C LEU A 88 10.13 -7.37 -3.01
N LEU A 89 11.18 -6.57 -3.29
CA LEU A 89 12.58 -7.00 -3.24
C LEU A 89 13.05 -7.32 -1.83
N GLN A 90 12.39 -6.79 -0.79
CA GLN A 90 12.63 -7.15 0.60
C GLN A 90 11.87 -8.43 1.03
N GLY A 91 11.13 -9.06 0.13
CA GLY A 91 10.33 -10.24 0.43
C GLY A 91 9.08 -9.97 1.26
N LYS A 92 8.71 -8.70 1.46
CA LYS A 92 7.53 -8.32 2.24
C LYS A 92 6.26 -8.42 1.40
N PRO A 93 5.09 -8.70 2.02
CA PRO A 93 3.83 -8.76 1.31
C PRO A 93 3.38 -7.37 0.83
N ALA A 94 2.85 -7.32 -0.38
CA ALA A 94 2.29 -6.13 -0.98
C ALA A 94 0.93 -6.40 -1.62
N LEU A 95 -0.02 -5.49 -1.40
CA LEU A 95 -1.29 -5.42 -2.11
C LEU A 95 -1.26 -4.23 -3.07
N CYS A 96 -1.57 -4.47 -4.34
CA CYS A 96 -1.95 -3.44 -5.30
C CYS A 96 -3.45 -3.54 -5.56
N CYS A 97 -4.23 -2.59 -5.07
CA CYS A 97 -5.66 -2.51 -5.35
C CYS A 97 -5.96 -1.35 -6.31
N TYR A 98 -6.99 -1.50 -7.13
CA TYR A 98 -7.35 -0.49 -8.12
C TYR A 98 -8.83 -0.54 -8.47
N ARG A 99 -9.40 0.60 -8.84
CA ARG A 99 -10.78 0.73 -9.29
C ARG A 99 -10.99 -0.04 -10.60
N ALA A 100 -12.04 -0.86 -10.66
CA ALA A 100 -12.41 -1.59 -11.86
C ALA A 100 -12.50 -0.66 -13.08
N GLY A 101 -11.88 -1.06 -14.18
CA GLY A 101 -11.78 -0.25 -15.40
C GLY A 101 -10.60 0.76 -15.41
N ALA A 102 -9.87 0.95 -14.31
CA ALA A 102 -8.66 1.77 -14.31
C ALA A 102 -7.55 1.11 -15.14
N ARG A 103 -6.74 1.95 -15.80
CA ARG A 103 -5.61 1.49 -16.60
C ARG A 103 -4.35 1.36 -15.75
N VAL A 104 -4.12 0.17 -15.21
CA VAL A 104 -2.95 -0.13 -14.40
C VAL A 104 -1.77 -0.58 -15.26
N SER A 105 -0.56 -0.23 -14.84
CA SER A 105 0.69 -0.63 -15.51
C SER A 105 0.80 -2.16 -15.64
N LYS A 106 1.23 -2.63 -16.81
CA LYS A 106 1.52 -4.06 -17.02
C LYS A 106 2.65 -4.58 -16.16
N MET A 107 3.53 -3.71 -15.67
CA MET A 107 4.58 -4.06 -14.69
C MET A 107 4.00 -4.46 -13.33
N ILE A 108 2.78 -4.02 -13.01
CA ILE A 108 2.05 -4.41 -11.79
C ILE A 108 1.18 -5.62 -12.10
N THR A 109 0.31 -5.53 -13.11
CA THR A 109 -0.68 -6.58 -13.41
C THR A 109 -0.07 -7.87 -13.97
N GLY A 110 1.10 -7.80 -14.58
CA GLY A 110 1.85 -8.95 -15.08
C GLY A 110 2.92 -9.50 -14.12
N ASN A 111 3.05 -8.91 -12.94
CA ASN A 111 4.01 -9.36 -11.94
C ASN A 111 3.46 -10.60 -11.20
N ASN A 112 4.25 -11.67 -11.17
CA ASN A 112 3.89 -12.97 -10.59
C ASN A 112 4.67 -13.32 -9.33
N LEU A 113 5.28 -12.34 -8.66
CA LEU A 113 5.97 -12.60 -7.40
C LEU A 113 4.98 -13.11 -6.34
N PRO A 114 5.36 -14.13 -5.54
CA PRO A 114 4.43 -14.78 -4.60
C PRO A 114 3.97 -13.88 -3.45
N ASN A 115 4.72 -12.82 -3.17
CA ASN A 115 4.41 -11.83 -2.14
C ASN A 115 3.63 -10.62 -2.66
N LEU A 116 3.19 -10.62 -3.93
CA LEU A 116 2.33 -9.59 -4.51
C LEU A 116 0.90 -10.10 -4.70
N THR A 117 -0.05 -9.35 -4.20
CA THR A 117 -1.48 -9.51 -4.49
C THR A 117 -1.97 -8.34 -5.33
N VAL A 118 -2.64 -8.59 -6.45
CA VAL A 118 -3.22 -7.55 -7.31
C VAL A 118 -4.72 -7.79 -7.42
N ARG A 119 -5.55 -6.80 -7.06
CA ARG A 119 -7.02 -6.92 -7.03
C ARG A 119 -7.70 -5.65 -7.50
N ALA A 120 -8.75 -5.82 -8.32
CA ALA A 120 -9.69 -4.75 -8.63
C ALA A 120 -10.79 -4.66 -7.57
N TYR A 121 -11.37 -3.47 -7.42
CA TYR A 121 -12.57 -3.21 -6.62
C TYR A 121 -13.56 -2.35 -7.42
N GLY A 122 -14.86 -2.54 -7.21
CA GLY A 122 -15.93 -1.77 -7.86
C GLY A 122 -16.42 -0.60 -7.02
N ASP A 123 -16.40 -0.75 -5.69
CA ASP A 123 -16.86 0.25 -4.73
C ASP A 123 -16.02 0.24 -3.44
N GLU A 124 -16.35 1.15 -2.50
CA GLU A 124 -15.64 1.28 -1.22
C GLU A 124 -15.71 -0.01 -0.38
N GLY A 125 -16.87 -0.68 -0.35
CA GLY A 125 -17.05 -1.92 0.42
C GLY A 125 -16.20 -3.05 -0.15
N GLU A 126 -16.09 -3.17 -1.45
CA GLU A 126 -15.21 -4.14 -2.11
C GLU A 126 -13.73 -3.81 -1.86
N ALA A 127 -13.34 -2.52 -1.88
CA ALA A 127 -11.98 -2.12 -1.57
C ALA A 127 -11.58 -2.55 -0.15
N LEU A 128 -12.43 -2.29 0.85
CA LEU A 128 -12.18 -2.71 2.24
C LEU A 128 -12.10 -4.23 2.36
N LYS A 129 -12.98 -4.97 1.68
CA LYS A 129 -12.94 -6.43 1.65
C LYS A 129 -11.65 -6.98 1.06
N VAL A 130 -11.16 -6.38 -0.03
CA VAL A 130 -9.88 -6.74 -0.64
C VAL A 130 -8.72 -6.53 0.33
N VAL A 131 -8.68 -5.39 1.02
CA VAL A 131 -7.67 -5.06 2.03
C VAL A 131 -7.71 -6.06 3.18
N GLN A 132 -8.89 -6.36 3.72
CA GLN A 132 -9.05 -7.32 4.81
C GLN A 132 -8.56 -8.72 4.43
N GLN A 133 -8.95 -9.24 3.28
CA GLN A 133 -8.50 -10.55 2.78
C GLN A 133 -6.98 -10.62 2.64
N PHE A 134 -6.36 -9.55 2.18
CA PHE A 134 -4.91 -9.46 2.08
C PHE A 134 -4.25 -9.51 3.47
N LEU A 135 -4.74 -8.76 4.44
CA LEU A 135 -4.21 -8.74 5.81
C LEU A 135 -4.34 -10.09 6.50
N GLU A 136 -5.47 -10.77 6.35
CA GLU A 136 -5.70 -12.11 6.88
C GLU A 136 -4.69 -13.11 6.31
N SER A 137 -4.46 -13.08 4.99
CA SER A 137 -3.50 -13.97 4.32
C SER A 137 -2.05 -13.67 4.71
N SER A 138 -1.72 -12.39 4.93
CA SER A 138 -0.37 -11.94 5.29
C SER A 138 -0.02 -12.20 6.77
N SER A 139 -1.02 -12.42 7.61
CA SER A 139 -0.83 -12.73 9.04
C SER A 139 -0.61 -14.22 9.31
N GLN A 140 -0.81 -15.09 8.32
CA GLN A 140 -0.55 -16.52 8.45
C GLN A 140 0.94 -16.83 8.19
N PRO A 141 1.59 -17.68 9.00
CA PRO A 141 2.94 -18.12 8.70
C PRO A 141 2.94 -18.87 7.36
N PRO A 142 4.02 -18.78 6.56
CA PRO A 142 4.11 -19.50 5.29
C PRO A 142 3.88 -20.99 5.51
N PRO A 143 3.12 -21.67 4.63
CA PRO A 143 2.89 -23.10 4.74
C PRO A 143 4.22 -23.84 4.67
N GLY A 144 4.63 -24.48 5.79
CA GLY A 144 5.82 -25.33 5.86
C GLY A 144 6.79 -25.08 7.03
N GLN A 145 6.58 -24.08 7.90
CA GLN A 145 7.33 -23.96 9.15
C GLN A 145 6.49 -24.44 10.33
N THR A 146 6.36 -25.77 10.48
CA THR A 146 6.03 -26.34 11.77
C THR A 146 7.14 -26.01 12.76
N ARG A 147 6.82 -25.24 13.81
CA ARG A 147 7.70 -25.11 14.97
C ARG A 147 8.01 -26.53 15.47
N SER A 148 9.27 -26.96 15.33
CA SER A 148 9.80 -28.03 16.18
C SER A 148 9.69 -27.55 17.63
N LEU A 149 8.81 -28.17 18.37
CA LEU A 149 8.81 -28.11 19.83
C LEU A 149 9.87 -29.14 20.26
N ASP A 150 11.05 -28.66 20.55
CA ASP A 150 12.03 -29.34 21.41
C ASP A 150 12.08 -28.62 22.76
#